data_08f151fc5b4ed2704f9f330ad89ca3ce
#
_entry.id   08f151fc5b4ed2704f9f330ad89ca3ce
#
_cell.length_a   1.000
_cell.length_b   1.000
_cell.length_c   1.000
_cell.angle_alpha   90.00
_cell.angle_beta   90.00
_cell.angle_gamma   90.00
#
_symmetry.space_group_name_H-M   'P 1'
#
loop_
_entity.id
_entity.type
_entity.pdbx_description
1 polymer ?
#
loop_
_entity_poly.entity_id
_entity_poly.type
_entity_poly.pdbx_seq_one_letter_code
_entity_poly.pdbx_strand_id
1 'polypeptide(L)'
;VDPHTHVAYGGSREKEFEMRLEGSTYMEIMNAGGGIHATTRMTREATEDELVAQTTRRLDSFLAHGVTTVEGKSGYGLDLETELKQLRAMKRLNETHPIDLVPTFMGGHAVPQEYKGSEEQYIDLLVNDMLPKVAEEGLAVFNDVFCEVGVFTPEQSERILEAGKKLGLIPKIHADEIESYGGAELAAKVGAISAEHLLKASDEGVRLMAEAGVIACLLPATALYLREEAA
;
A
#
# COMPACT_ATOMS: atom_id res chain seq x y z
N VAL A 1 16.39 -5.05 -6.58
CA VAL A 1 15.16 -4.25 -6.56
C VAL A 1 14.14 -4.94 -5.68
N ASP A 2 13.48 -4.18 -4.81
CA ASP A 2 12.28 -4.63 -4.10
C ASP A 2 11.09 -3.80 -4.59
N PRO A 3 10.17 -4.40 -5.39
CA PRO A 3 9.11 -3.67 -6.08
C PRO A 3 7.83 -3.50 -5.26
N HIS A 4 7.82 -3.91 -3.97
CA HIS A 4 6.64 -3.79 -3.12
C HIS A 4 7.03 -3.70 -1.65
N THR A 5 7.04 -2.50 -1.10
CA THR A 5 7.22 -2.29 0.34
C THR A 5 6.34 -1.15 0.86
N HIS A 6 5.97 -1.23 2.15
CA HIS A 6 5.40 -0.12 2.91
C HIS A 6 6.44 0.36 3.93
N VAL A 7 7.59 0.83 3.45
CA VAL A 7 8.78 1.04 4.28
C VAL A 7 8.68 2.23 5.23
N ALA A 8 7.89 3.27 4.87
CA ALA A 8 7.77 4.51 5.62
C ALA A 8 6.54 4.50 6.56
N TYR A 9 6.72 3.99 7.77
CA TYR A 9 5.68 3.98 8.80
C TYR A 9 6.27 4.20 10.19
N GLY A 10 5.43 4.63 11.15
CA GLY A 10 5.78 4.81 12.54
C GLY A 10 5.59 3.55 13.39
N GLY A 11 6.50 3.34 14.35
CA GLY A 11 6.41 2.25 15.31
C GLY A 11 6.70 0.85 14.77
N SER A 12 6.23 -0.15 15.50
CA SER A 12 6.34 -1.56 15.12
C SER A 12 5.19 -2.37 15.73
N ARG A 13 5.03 -3.61 15.25
CA ARG A 13 3.96 -4.51 15.71
C ARG A 13 4.50 -5.84 16.25
N GLU A 14 5.68 -5.83 16.86
CA GLU A 14 6.31 -7.02 17.43
C GLU A 14 5.42 -7.72 18.48
N LYS A 15 4.63 -6.98 19.24
CA LYS A 15 3.66 -7.54 20.20
C LYS A 15 2.56 -8.35 19.52
N GLU A 16 2.12 -7.92 18.34
CA GLU A 16 1.13 -8.71 17.58
C GLU A 16 1.73 -10.00 17.06
N PHE A 17 3.00 -9.98 16.69
CA PHE A 17 3.71 -11.21 16.31
C PHE A 17 3.84 -12.15 17.50
N GLU A 18 4.16 -11.66 18.70
CA GLU A 18 4.18 -12.44 19.94
C GLU A 18 2.80 -13.07 20.22
N MET A 19 1.72 -12.28 20.17
CA MET A 19 0.35 -12.77 20.32
C MET A 19 0.01 -13.89 19.31
N ARG A 20 0.45 -13.76 18.05
CA ARG A 20 0.27 -14.82 17.04
C ARG A 20 1.03 -16.10 17.38
N LEU A 21 2.26 -15.99 17.89
CA LEU A 21 3.04 -17.15 18.34
C LEU A 21 2.39 -17.84 19.53
N GLU A 22 1.71 -17.09 20.40
CA GLU A 22 0.92 -17.60 21.53
C GLU A 22 -0.44 -18.19 21.11
N GLY A 23 -0.79 -18.09 19.83
CA GLY A 23 -2.00 -18.70 19.27
C GLY A 23 -3.19 -17.75 19.12
N SER A 24 -3.02 -16.44 19.35
CA SER A 24 -4.08 -15.47 19.14
C SER A 24 -4.54 -15.45 17.67
N THR A 25 -5.85 -15.40 17.51
CA THR A 25 -6.47 -15.26 16.19
C THR A 25 -6.32 -13.84 15.65
N TYR A 26 -6.49 -13.66 14.34
CA TYR A 26 -6.51 -12.35 13.70
C TYR A 26 -7.54 -11.40 14.36
N MET A 27 -8.74 -11.92 14.66
CA MET A 27 -9.81 -11.13 15.29
C MET A 27 -9.47 -10.70 16.71
N GLU A 28 -8.80 -11.54 17.50
CA GLU A 28 -8.34 -11.17 18.84
C GLU A 28 -7.30 -10.04 18.78
N ILE A 29 -6.35 -10.10 17.85
CA ILE A 29 -5.36 -9.05 17.63
C ILE A 29 -6.04 -7.75 17.20
N MET A 30 -6.98 -7.81 16.25
CA MET A 30 -7.74 -6.64 15.80
C MET A 30 -8.56 -6.01 16.93
N ASN A 31 -9.24 -6.83 17.75
CA ASN A 31 -10.01 -6.36 18.90
C ASN A 31 -9.14 -5.74 20.01
N ALA A 32 -7.88 -6.16 20.09
CA ALA A 32 -6.88 -5.53 20.95
C ALA A 32 -6.32 -4.22 20.39
N GLY A 33 -6.84 -3.74 19.27
CA GLY A 33 -6.41 -2.48 18.62
C GLY A 33 -5.19 -2.62 17.72
N GLY A 34 -4.89 -3.84 17.28
CA GLY A 34 -3.81 -4.18 16.36
C GLY A 34 -4.15 -3.98 14.87
N GLY A 35 -3.35 -4.57 14.01
CA GLY A 35 -3.51 -4.53 12.56
C GLY A 35 -3.12 -3.17 11.95
N ILE A 36 -3.69 -2.89 10.78
CA ILE A 36 -3.40 -1.65 10.04
C ILE A 36 -3.70 -0.39 10.86
N HIS A 37 -4.75 -0.42 11.71
CA HIS A 37 -5.14 0.73 12.52
C HIS A 37 -4.10 1.07 13.60
N ALA A 38 -3.38 0.07 14.14
CA ALA A 38 -2.26 0.32 15.05
C ALA A 38 -1.12 1.07 14.34
N THR A 39 -0.73 0.59 13.14
CA THR A 39 0.30 1.26 12.32
C THR A 39 -0.14 2.67 11.93
N THR A 40 -1.40 2.86 11.51
CA THR A 40 -1.95 4.18 11.16
C THR A 40 -1.85 5.14 12.34
N ARG A 41 -2.26 4.74 13.53
CA ARG A 41 -2.15 5.57 14.73
C ARG A 41 -0.71 5.99 15.01
N MET A 42 0.22 5.03 15.05
CA MET A 42 1.64 5.30 15.29
C MET A 42 2.27 6.18 14.20
N THR A 43 1.85 6.04 12.95
CA THR A 43 2.34 6.85 11.83
C THR A 43 1.79 8.28 11.89
N ARG A 44 0.53 8.45 12.30
CA ARG A 44 -0.08 9.77 12.52
C ARG A 44 0.61 10.53 13.65
N GLU A 45 0.93 9.84 14.76
CA GLU A 45 1.61 10.41 15.93
C GLU A 45 3.07 10.76 15.68
N ALA A 46 3.76 10.02 14.81
CA ALA A 46 5.17 10.24 14.49
C ALA A 46 5.38 11.55 13.72
N THR A 47 6.42 12.28 14.07
CA THR A 47 6.92 13.42 13.29
C THR A 47 7.57 12.94 11.98
N GLU A 48 7.73 13.84 11.01
CA GLU A 48 8.43 13.53 9.77
C GLU A 48 9.88 13.09 10.03
N ASP A 49 10.57 13.73 10.97
CA ASP A 49 11.95 13.37 11.33
C ASP A 49 12.03 11.97 11.97
N GLU A 50 11.06 11.58 12.77
CA GLU A 50 10.97 10.22 13.31
C GLU A 50 10.68 9.19 12.23
N LEU A 51 9.82 9.50 11.26
CA LEU A 51 9.59 8.64 10.10
C LEU A 51 10.87 8.47 9.27
N VAL A 52 11.60 9.55 8.99
CA VAL A 52 12.90 9.51 8.31
C VAL A 52 13.87 8.62 9.07
N ALA A 53 14.04 8.83 10.38
CA ALA A 53 14.99 8.06 11.20
C ALA A 53 14.63 6.57 11.27
N GLN A 54 13.35 6.23 11.39
CA GLN A 54 12.89 4.85 11.43
C GLN A 54 13.04 4.16 10.07
N THR A 55 12.70 4.87 8.99
CA THR A 55 12.81 4.36 7.62
C THR A 55 14.25 4.17 7.20
N THR A 56 15.17 5.08 7.58
CA THR A 56 16.62 4.91 7.35
C THR A 56 17.10 3.55 7.85
N ARG A 57 16.78 3.18 9.09
CA ARG A 57 17.19 1.88 9.66
C ARG A 57 16.65 0.68 8.87
N ARG A 58 15.44 0.79 8.31
CA ARG A 58 14.87 -0.25 7.45
C ARG A 58 15.61 -0.32 6.12
N LEU A 59 15.89 0.83 5.50
CA LEU A 59 16.66 0.91 4.26
C LEU A 59 18.09 0.40 4.42
N ASP A 60 18.75 0.68 5.55
CA ASP A 60 20.05 0.10 5.88
C ASP A 60 20.01 -1.44 5.85
N SER A 61 18.94 -2.03 6.39
CA SER A 61 18.72 -3.48 6.34
C SER A 61 18.51 -3.98 4.91
N PHE A 62 17.72 -3.29 4.09
CA PHE A 62 17.56 -3.63 2.67
C PHE A 62 18.91 -3.59 1.93
N LEU A 63 19.69 -2.53 2.15
CA LEU A 63 21.01 -2.38 1.53
C LEU A 63 21.98 -3.49 1.94
N ALA A 64 21.98 -3.88 3.21
CA ALA A 64 22.79 -5.00 3.72
C ALA A 64 22.41 -6.36 3.07
N HIS A 65 21.19 -6.49 2.57
CA HIS A 65 20.71 -7.65 1.81
C HIS A 65 20.85 -7.48 0.28
N GLY A 66 21.55 -6.45 -0.17
CA GLY A 66 21.85 -6.23 -1.60
C GLY A 66 20.74 -5.55 -2.39
N VAL A 67 19.73 -4.98 -1.73
CA VAL A 67 18.67 -4.21 -2.39
C VAL A 67 19.14 -2.77 -2.55
N THR A 68 19.16 -2.26 -3.77
CA THR A 68 19.61 -0.90 -4.10
C THR A 68 18.49 0.02 -4.57
N THR A 69 17.35 -0.54 -4.92
CA THR A 69 16.15 0.21 -5.33
C THR A 69 14.93 -0.40 -4.65
N VAL A 70 14.12 0.44 -4.01
CA VAL A 70 12.93 0.03 -3.25
C VAL A 70 11.73 0.85 -3.70
N GLU A 71 10.61 0.20 -4.01
CA GLU A 71 9.33 0.90 -4.06
C GLU A 71 8.84 1.15 -2.63
N GLY A 72 8.59 2.42 -2.29
CA GLY A 72 8.04 2.83 -1.00
C GLY A 72 6.59 3.29 -1.16
N LYS A 73 5.64 2.51 -0.62
CA LYS A 73 4.22 2.87 -0.61
C LYS A 73 3.89 3.64 0.68
N SER A 74 3.06 4.69 0.57
CA SER A 74 2.35 5.28 1.70
C SER A 74 1.19 4.37 2.17
N GLY A 75 0.10 4.91 2.71
CA GLY A 75 -1.09 4.12 3.03
C GLY A 75 -1.21 3.73 4.50
N TYR A 76 -0.38 4.30 5.36
CA TYR A 76 -0.55 4.23 6.80
C TYR A 76 -0.89 5.59 7.44
N GLY A 77 -1.15 6.62 6.63
CA GLY A 77 -1.70 7.87 7.10
C GLY A 77 -3.21 7.83 7.12
N LEU A 78 -3.78 7.49 5.99
CA LEU A 78 -5.21 7.49 5.72
C LEU A 78 -5.89 8.85 6.02
N ASP A 79 -5.10 9.91 6.00
CA ASP A 79 -5.50 11.30 6.00
C ASP A 79 -4.51 12.14 5.18
N LEU A 80 -4.91 13.33 4.74
CA LEU A 80 -4.11 14.17 3.86
C LEU A 80 -2.72 14.48 4.44
N GLU A 81 -2.67 14.96 5.66
CA GLU A 81 -1.43 15.43 6.29
C GLU A 81 -0.43 14.29 6.48
N THR A 82 -0.89 13.13 6.91
CA THR A 82 -0.02 12.01 7.21
C THR A 82 0.44 11.28 5.95
N GLU A 83 -0.40 11.15 4.93
CA GLU A 83 -0.01 10.59 3.63
C GLU A 83 1.09 11.46 2.99
N LEU A 84 0.90 12.79 2.98
CA LEU A 84 1.94 13.72 2.50
C LEU A 84 3.23 13.64 3.33
N LYS A 85 3.11 13.53 4.66
CA LYS A 85 4.24 13.36 5.59
C LYS A 85 5.06 12.10 5.26
N GLN A 86 4.40 10.95 5.00
CA GLN A 86 5.09 9.73 4.59
C GLN A 86 5.83 9.92 3.25
N LEU A 87 5.19 10.50 2.26
CA LEU A 87 5.77 10.74 0.95
C LEU A 87 6.93 11.75 1.00
N ARG A 88 6.80 12.83 1.79
CA ARG A 88 7.88 13.79 2.02
C ARG A 88 9.08 13.18 2.73
N ALA A 89 8.84 12.31 3.73
CA ALA A 89 9.92 11.55 4.38
C ALA A 89 10.67 10.66 3.38
N MET A 90 9.96 9.99 2.46
CA MET A 90 10.57 9.21 1.39
C MET A 90 11.36 10.08 0.41
N LYS A 91 10.85 11.25 0.03
CA LYS A 91 11.57 12.21 -0.82
C LYS A 91 12.89 12.67 -0.17
N ARG A 92 12.88 13.02 1.11
CA ARG A 92 14.09 13.37 1.87
C ARG A 92 15.10 12.22 1.93
N LEU A 93 14.62 11.00 2.11
CA LEU A 93 15.47 9.81 2.13
C LEU A 93 16.11 9.56 0.77
N ASN A 94 15.40 9.78 -0.31
CA ASN A 94 15.94 9.64 -1.66
C ASN A 94 17.08 10.63 -1.97
N GLU A 95 17.17 11.74 -1.23
CA GLU A 95 18.26 12.72 -1.32
C GLU A 95 19.47 12.37 -0.42
N THR A 96 19.27 11.56 0.62
CA THR A 96 20.26 11.36 1.69
C THR A 96 20.72 9.92 1.90
N HIS A 97 19.97 8.93 1.41
CA HIS A 97 20.26 7.51 1.52
C HIS A 97 20.76 6.93 0.18
N PRO A 98 21.69 5.95 0.19
CA PRO A 98 22.22 5.37 -1.05
C PRO A 98 21.25 4.45 -1.81
N ILE A 99 20.11 4.08 -1.23
CA ILE A 99 19.04 3.34 -1.92
C ILE A 99 18.18 4.32 -2.73
N ASP A 100 17.90 3.97 -3.97
CA ASP A 100 16.88 4.66 -4.78
C ASP A 100 15.48 4.29 -4.25
N LEU A 101 14.72 5.28 -3.81
CA LEU A 101 13.37 5.11 -3.28
C LEU A 101 12.34 5.62 -4.30
N VAL A 102 11.51 4.72 -4.81
CA VAL A 102 10.46 5.07 -5.79
C VAL A 102 9.12 5.18 -5.04
N PRO A 103 8.60 6.39 -4.83
CA PRO A 103 7.42 6.58 -3.99
C PRO A 103 6.12 6.27 -4.74
N THR A 104 5.22 5.57 -4.03
CA THR A 104 3.86 5.24 -4.44
C THR A 104 2.88 5.86 -3.46
N PHE A 105 1.92 6.65 -3.95
CA PHE A 105 0.79 7.08 -3.16
C PHE A 105 -0.22 5.93 -3.02
N MET A 106 -0.57 5.58 -1.78
CA MET A 106 -1.53 4.53 -1.50
C MET A 106 -2.53 4.94 -0.39
N GLY A 107 -3.08 6.13 -0.45
CA GLY A 107 -4.17 6.52 0.47
C GLY A 107 -5.36 5.56 0.41
N GLY A 108 -5.52 4.84 -0.70
CA GLY A 108 -6.49 3.75 -0.89
C GLY A 108 -6.07 2.41 -0.29
N HIS A 109 -5.33 2.37 0.81
CA HIS A 109 -4.91 1.13 1.46
C HIS A 109 -5.97 0.53 2.41
N ALA A 110 -6.73 1.37 3.06
CA ALA A 110 -7.87 0.98 3.89
C ALA A 110 -8.80 2.18 4.06
N VAL A 111 -10.03 1.92 4.51
CA VAL A 111 -10.94 2.97 4.95
C VAL A 111 -10.65 3.27 6.43
N PRO A 112 -10.27 4.51 6.79
CA PRO A 112 -9.99 4.84 8.18
C PRO A 112 -11.28 4.84 9.02
N GLN A 113 -11.13 4.64 10.33
CA GLN A 113 -12.26 4.42 11.24
C GLN A 113 -13.27 5.57 11.25
N GLU A 114 -12.80 6.79 11.07
CA GLU A 114 -13.62 8.01 11.01
C GLU A 114 -14.55 8.08 9.79
N TYR A 115 -14.27 7.27 8.75
CA TYR A 115 -15.09 7.15 7.52
C TYR A 115 -15.85 5.83 7.43
N LYS A 116 -15.83 4.99 8.47
CA LYS A 116 -16.55 3.73 8.47
C LYS A 116 -18.06 3.96 8.30
N GLY A 117 -18.66 3.38 7.25
CA GLY A 117 -20.04 3.62 6.85
C GLY A 117 -20.25 4.89 6.01
N SER A 118 -19.16 5.54 5.61
CA SER A 118 -19.13 6.72 4.74
C SER A 118 -17.98 6.63 3.74
N GLU A 119 -17.71 5.43 3.24
CA GLU A 119 -16.56 5.10 2.40
C GLU A 119 -16.47 6.00 1.16
N GLU A 120 -17.60 6.37 0.57
CA GLU A 120 -17.65 7.28 -0.58
C GLU A 120 -17.10 8.69 -0.25
N GLN A 121 -17.29 9.17 0.98
CA GLN A 121 -16.72 10.45 1.41
C GLN A 121 -15.19 10.36 1.53
N TYR A 122 -14.67 9.20 1.94
CA TYR A 122 -13.23 8.97 1.95
C TYR A 122 -12.65 8.91 0.54
N ILE A 123 -13.34 8.24 -0.39
CA ILE A 123 -12.95 8.22 -1.80
C ILE A 123 -12.99 9.63 -2.41
N ASP A 124 -13.99 10.43 -2.05
CA ASP A 124 -14.04 11.84 -2.46
C ASP A 124 -12.82 12.63 -1.94
N LEU A 125 -12.40 12.41 -0.69
CA LEU A 125 -11.18 13.00 -0.12
C LEU A 125 -9.92 12.54 -0.86
N LEU A 126 -9.80 11.24 -1.18
CA LEU A 126 -8.68 10.71 -1.96
C LEU A 126 -8.58 11.38 -3.34
N VAL A 127 -9.72 11.46 -4.04
CA VAL A 127 -9.76 11.89 -5.44
C VAL A 127 -9.66 13.43 -5.58
N ASN A 128 -10.32 14.18 -4.69
CA ASN A 128 -10.46 15.62 -4.84
C ASN A 128 -9.42 16.44 -4.06
N ASP A 129 -8.80 15.85 -3.03
CA ASP A 129 -7.88 16.57 -2.15
C ASP A 129 -6.49 15.92 -2.10
N MET A 130 -6.39 14.62 -1.78
CA MET A 130 -5.09 13.96 -1.60
C MET A 130 -4.32 13.81 -2.91
N LEU A 131 -4.90 13.17 -3.92
CA LEU A 131 -4.26 12.95 -5.22
C LEU A 131 -3.81 14.24 -5.90
N PRO A 132 -4.64 15.31 -5.96
CA PRO A 132 -4.19 16.59 -6.50
C PRO A 132 -2.99 17.17 -5.75
N LYS A 133 -2.96 17.04 -4.41
CA LYS A 133 -1.87 17.58 -3.60
C LYS A 133 -0.57 16.79 -3.80
N VAL A 134 -0.66 15.45 -3.86
CA VAL A 134 0.46 14.57 -4.18
C VAL A 134 1.07 14.91 -5.54
N ALA A 135 0.22 15.13 -6.55
CA ALA A 135 0.66 15.49 -7.89
C ALA A 135 1.26 16.91 -7.95
N GLU A 136 0.64 17.89 -7.27
CA GLU A 136 1.14 19.27 -7.18
C GLU A 136 2.55 19.34 -6.61
N GLU A 137 2.84 18.56 -5.55
CA GLU A 137 4.16 18.51 -4.89
C GLU A 137 5.14 17.54 -5.58
N GLY A 138 4.71 16.77 -6.57
CA GLY A 138 5.54 15.77 -7.26
C GLY A 138 6.09 14.71 -6.28
N LEU A 139 5.24 14.17 -5.41
CA LEU A 139 5.65 13.30 -4.32
C LEU A 139 5.60 11.81 -4.66
N ALA A 140 4.92 11.40 -5.71
CA ALA A 140 4.77 10.00 -6.08
C ALA A 140 4.87 9.79 -7.59
N VAL A 141 5.34 8.61 -7.98
CA VAL A 141 5.37 8.11 -9.37
C VAL A 141 4.11 7.29 -9.64
N PHE A 142 3.71 6.50 -8.67
CA PHE A 142 2.62 5.55 -8.78
C PHE A 142 1.45 5.93 -7.87
N ASN A 143 0.25 5.48 -8.26
CA ASN A 143 -0.95 5.47 -7.44
C ASN A 143 -1.43 4.03 -7.29
N ASP A 144 -1.65 3.58 -6.06
CA ASP A 144 -2.03 2.21 -5.71
C ASP A 144 -3.31 2.19 -4.87
N VAL A 145 -4.06 1.10 -4.95
CA VAL A 145 -5.29 0.89 -4.18
C VAL A 145 -5.43 -0.57 -3.79
N PHE A 146 -6.03 -0.84 -2.64
CA PHE A 146 -6.34 -2.19 -2.20
C PHE A 146 -7.77 -2.59 -2.63
N CYS A 147 -7.85 -3.24 -3.79
CA CYS A 147 -9.09 -3.78 -4.34
C CYS A 147 -9.38 -5.14 -3.70
N GLU A 148 -10.20 -5.15 -2.67
CA GLU A 148 -10.46 -6.35 -1.88
C GLU A 148 -11.83 -6.29 -1.19
N VAL A 149 -12.41 -7.47 -0.93
CA VAL A 149 -13.65 -7.58 -0.16
C VAL A 149 -13.51 -6.93 1.21
N GLY A 150 -14.40 -6.00 1.51
CA GLY A 150 -14.38 -5.27 2.78
C GLY A 150 -13.39 -4.09 2.84
N VAL A 151 -12.70 -3.77 1.74
CA VAL A 151 -11.85 -2.58 1.60
C VAL A 151 -12.40 -1.66 0.51
N PHE A 152 -11.95 -1.78 -0.74
CA PHE A 152 -12.52 -1.03 -1.88
C PHE A 152 -13.03 -1.99 -2.96
N THR A 153 -14.23 -1.71 -3.48
CA THR A 153 -14.78 -2.46 -4.62
C THR A 153 -14.00 -2.19 -5.90
N PRO A 154 -14.11 -3.05 -6.93
CA PRO A 154 -13.50 -2.77 -8.23
C PRO A 154 -13.88 -1.41 -8.81
N GLU A 155 -15.15 -0.98 -8.67
CA GLU A 155 -15.64 0.31 -9.16
C GLU A 155 -15.03 1.49 -8.38
N GLN A 156 -14.90 1.36 -7.06
CA GLN A 156 -14.27 2.36 -6.21
C GLN A 156 -12.77 2.46 -6.51
N SER A 157 -12.12 1.31 -6.67
CA SER A 157 -10.70 1.21 -7.04
C SER A 157 -10.44 1.82 -8.42
N GLU A 158 -11.27 1.53 -9.41
CA GLU A 158 -11.20 2.15 -10.75
C GLU A 158 -11.28 3.69 -10.66
N ARG A 159 -12.22 4.21 -9.87
CA ARG A 159 -12.38 5.65 -9.68
C ARG A 159 -11.11 6.31 -9.11
N ILE A 160 -10.49 5.69 -8.10
CA ILE A 160 -9.24 6.19 -7.48
C ILE A 160 -8.08 6.14 -8.48
N LEU A 161 -7.90 5.01 -9.18
CA LEU A 161 -6.79 4.83 -10.12
C LEU A 161 -6.92 5.75 -11.34
N GLU A 162 -8.12 5.88 -11.91
CA GLU A 162 -8.37 6.78 -13.04
C GLU A 162 -8.20 8.27 -12.66
N ALA A 163 -8.48 8.63 -11.40
CA ALA A 163 -8.19 9.98 -10.92
C ALA A 163 -6.66 10.24 -10.87
N GLY A 164 -5.88 9.29 -10.35
CA GLY A 164 -4.41 9.38 -10.35
C GLY A 164 -3.82 9.46 -11.75
N LYS A 165 -4.30 8.66 -12.70
CA LYS A 165 -3.87 8.70 -14.11
C LYS A 165 -4.08 10.07 -14.75
N LYS A 166 -5.20 10.73 -14.49
CA LYS A 166 -5.48 12.09 -14.99
C LYS A 166 -4.48 13.13 -14.48
N LEU A 167 -3.85 12.85 -13.35
CA LEU A 167 -2.81 13.68 -12.73
C LEU A 167 -1.39 13.23 -13.09
N GLY A 168 -1.24 12.22 -13.95
CA GLY A 168 0.05 11.73 -14.44
C GLY A 168 0.68 10.62 -13.58
N LEU A 169 -0.02 10.09 -12.58
CA LEU A 169 0.45 8.95 -11.79
C LEU A 169 0.18 7.63 -12.54
N ILE A 170 1.11 6.69 -12.42
CA ILE A 170 0.99 5.37 -13.04
C ILE A 170 0.22 4.44 -12.10
N PRO A 171 -0.84 3.74 -12.55
CA PRO A 171 -1.64 2.88 -11.68
C PRO A 171 -0.91 1.59 -11.31
N LYS A 172 -1.05 1.19 -10.06
CA LYS A 172 -0.73 -0.13 -9.49
C LYS A 172 -1.94 -0.60 -8.68
N ILE A 173 -2.01 -1.85 -8.30
CA ILE A 173 -3.15 -2.39 -7.55
C ILE A 173 -2.75 -3.56 -6.66
N HIS A 174 -3.14 -3.55 -5.38
CA HIS A 174 -3.23 -4.75 -4.57
C HIS A 174 -4.51 -5.47 -4.95
N ALA A 175 -4.43 -6.71 -5.38
CA ALA A 175 -5.52 -7.41 -6.04
C ALA A 175 -5.62 -8.86 -5.59
N ASP A 176 -6.86 -9.30 -5.31
CA ASP A 176 -7.20 -10.71 -5.12
C ASP A 176 -6.26 -11.41 -4.10
N GLU A 177 -5.96 -10.74 -2.99
CA GLU A 177 -5.10 -11.26 -1.92
C GLU A 177 -5.85 -12.24 -1.03
N ILE A 178 -7.08 -11.89 -0.65
CA ILE A 178 -7.90 -12.65 0.31
C ILE A 178 -8.98 -13.42 -0.43
N GLU A 179 -9.69 -12.75 -1.35
CA GLU A 179 -10.78 -13.32 -2.13
C GLU A 179 -10.59 -12.99 -3.63
N SER A 180 -11.12 -13.84 -4.50
CA SER A 180 -11.23 -13.51 -5.92
C SER A 180 -12.29 -12.45 -6.12
N TYR A 181 -11.88 -11.21 -6.35
CA TYR A 181 -12.79 -10.06 -6.35
C TYR A 181 -12.79 -9.26 -7.66
N GLY A 182 -11.98 -9.66 -8.63
CA GLY A 182 -11.87 -8.99 -9.94
C GLY A 182 -10.79 -7.89 -9.97
N GLY A 183 -9.86 -7.91 -9.02
CA GLY A 183 -8.75 -6.98 -8.96
C GLY A 183 -7.77 -7.16 -10.12
N ALA A 184 -7.50 -8.41 -10.53
CA ALA A 184 -6.66 -8.74 -11.67
C ALA A 184 -7.26 -8.27 -13.00
N GLU A 185 -8.59 -8.44 -13.18
CA GLU A 185 -9.34 -7.93 -14.33
C GLU A 185 -9.31 -6.40 -14.37
N LEU A 186 -9.47 -5.77 -13.21
CA LEU A 186 -9.39 -4.31 -13.09
C LEU A 186 -7.97 -3.80 -13.43
N ALA A 187 -6.92 -4.48 -12.97
CA ALA A 187 -5.53 -4.15 -13.33
C ALA A 187 -5.34 -4.06 -14.84
N ALA A 188 -5.82 -5.07 -15.57
CA ALA A 188 -5.78 -5.07 -17.03
C ALA A 188 -6.60 -3.91 -17.63
N LYS A 189 -7.82 -3.69 -17.12
CA LYS A 189 -8.74 -2.65 -17.61
C LYS A 189 -8.17 -1.25 -17.48
N VAL A 190 -7.57 -0.92 -16.34
CA VAL A 190 -7.00 0.43 -16.09
C VAL A 190 -5.59 0.60 -16.68
N GLY A 191 -5.00 -0.47 -17.21
CA GLY A 191 -3.62 -0.47 -17.69
C GLY A 191 -2.62 -0.25 -16.56
N ALA A 192 -2.81 -0.94 -15.44
CA ALA A 192 -1.85 -0.92 -14.34
C ALA A 192 -0.49 -1.45 -14.80
N ILE A 193 0.61 -0.87 -14.28
CA ILE A 193 1.94 -1.39 -14.58
C ILE A 193 2.20 -2.72 -13.88
N SER A 194 1.66 -2.90 -12.68
CA SER A 194 1.70 -4.17 -11.95
C SER A 194 0.45 -4.36 -11.11
N ALA A 195 0.18 -5.63 -10.80
CA ALA A 195 -0.79 -6.06 -9.81
C ALA A 195 -0.09 -6.93 -8.77
N GLU A 196 -0.42 -6.72 -7.51
CA GLU A 196 0.30 -7.21 -6.35
C GLU A 196 -0.51 -8.31 -5.65
N HIS A 197 0.16 -9.27 -4.99
CA HIS A 197 -0.38 -10.44 -4.28
C HIS A 197 -0.93 -11.52 -5.20
N LEU A 198 -2.11 -11.36 -5.77
CA LEU A 198 -2.75 -12.26 -6.76
C LEU A 198 -2.99 -13.70 -6.27
N LEU A 199 -3.09 -13.94 -4.95
CA LEU A 199 -3.24 -15.28 -4.37
C LEU A 199 -4.53 -15.96 -4.81
N LYS A 200 -5.57 -15.19 -5.12
CA LYS A 200 -6.90 -15.66 -5.50
C LYS A 200 -7.33 -15.14 -6.88
N ALA A 201 -6.36 -14.67 -7.69
CA ALA A 201 -6.66 -14.18 -9.04
C ALA A 201 -7.34 -15.26 -9.89
N SER A 202 -8.33 -14.87 -10.68
CA SER A 202 -9.03 -15.78 -11.58
C SER A 202 -8.17 -16.11 -12.81
N ASP A 203 -8.39 -17.28 -13.46
CA ASP A 203 -7.75 -17.62 -14.72
C ASP A 203 -7.99 -16.55 -15.79
N GLU A 204 -9.18 -15.94 -15.80
CA GLU A 204 -9.52 -14.85 -16.71
C GLU A 204 -8.74 -13.58 -16.39
N GLY A 205 -8.62 -13.22 -15.10
CA GLY A 205 -7.80 -12.10 -14.66
C GLY A 205 -6.34 -12.25 -15.09
N VAL A 206 -5.75 -13.42 -14.84
CA VAL A 206 -4.38 -13.74 -15.27
C VAL A 206 -4.21 -13.60 -16.79
N ARG A 207 -5.17 -14.12 -17.57
CA ARG A 207 -5.16 -14.00 -19.04
C ARG A 207 -5.22 -12.54 -19.49
N LEU A 208 -6.14 -11.75 -18.92
CA LEU A 208 -6.30 -10.33 -19.26
C LEU A 208 -5.07 -9.50 -18.87
N MET A 209 -4.48 -9.75 -17.70
CA MET A 209 -3.22 -9.12 -17.30
C MET A 209 -2.09 -9.40 -18.28
N ALA A 210 -1.95 -10.66 -18.71
CA ALA A 210 -0.93 -11.04 -19.68
C ALA A 210 -1.12 -10.34 -21.03
N GLU A 211 -2.36 -10.25 -21.52
CA GLU A 211 -2.70 -9.55 -22.78
C GLU A 211 -2.45 -8.03 -22.67
N ALA A 212 -2.72 -7.43 -21.51
CA ALA A 212 -2.49 -6.02 -21.24
C ALA A 212 -1.02 -5.68 -20.89
N GLY A 213 -0.16 -6.69 -20.67
CA GLY A 213 1.22 -6.50 -20.29
C GLY A 213 1.41 -6.04 -18.83
N VAL A 214 0.43 -6.34 -17.96
CA VAL A 214 0.52 -6.07 -16.52
C VAL A 214 1.48 -7.04 -15.84
N ILE A 215 2.40 -6.54 -15.04
CA ILE A 215 3.38 -7.37 -14.32
C ILE A 215 2.74 -7.94 -13.06
N ALA A 216 2.78 -9.26 -12.88
CA ALA A 216 2.40 -9.90 -11.63
C ALA A 216 3.53 -9.77 -10.60
N CYS A 217 3.26 -9.11 -9.47
CA CYS A 217 4.18 -8.97 -8.36
C CYS A 217 3.73 -9.89 -7.21
N LEU A 218 4.35 -11.06 -7.10
CA LEU A 218 4.01 -12.05 -6.08
C LEU A 218 4.78 -11.78 -4.78
N LEU A 219 4.11 -11.96 -3.64
CA LEU A 219 4.64 -11.72 -2.31
C LEU A 219 4.68 -13.01 -1.47
N PRO A 220 5.58 -13.95 -1.76
CA PRO A 220 5.59 -15.26 -1.11
C PRO A 220 5.85 -15.19 0.40
N ALA A 221 6.63 -14.21 0.86
CA ALA A 221 6.86 -14.02 2.29
C ALA A 221 5.59 -13.55 3.02
N THR A 222 4.77 -12.71 2.38
CA THR A 222 3.48 -12.28 2.92
C THR A 222 2.50 -13.45 2.99
N ALA A 223 2.39 -14.25 1.91
CA ALA A 223 1.55 -15.45 1.88
C ALA A 223 1.95 -16.42 3.00
N LEU A 224 3.24 -16.69 3.16
CA LEU A 224 3.75 -17.54 4.25
C LEU A 224 3.39 -16.98 5.64
N TYR A 225 3.55 -15.67 5.85
CA TYR A 225 3.22 -15.01 7.11
C TYR A 225 1.73 -15.08 7.43
N LEU A 226 0.88 -14.94 6.43
CA LEU A 226 -0.58 -15.06 6.54
C LEU A 226 -1.05 -16.52 6.63
N ARG A 227 -0.18 -17.50 6.34
CA ARG A 227 -0.47 -18.94 6.22
C ARG A 227 -1.44 -19.24 5.07
N GLU A 228 -1.34 -18.47 4.01
CA GLU A 228 -2.06 -18.69 2.76
C GLU A 228 -1.23 -19.57 1.80
N GLU A 229 -1.92 -20.22 0.87
CA GLU A 229 -1.26 -20.89 -0.26
C GLU A 229 -0.62 -19.84 -1.16
N ALA A 230 0.58 -20.13 -1.66
CA ALA A 230 1.24 -19.25 -2.63
C ALA A 230 0.49 -19.25 -3.97
N ALA A 231 0.50 -18.11 -4.66
CA ALA A 231 -0.04 -17.97 -6.00
C ALA A 231 0.74 -18.79 -7.05
#